data_f9f92b49fbd6fb454e332bbb34d7a2f3
#
_entry.id   f9f92b49fbd6fb454e332bbb34d7a2f3
#
_cell.length_a   1.000
_cell.length_b   1.000
_cell.length_c   1.000
_cell.angle_alpha   90.00
_cell.angle_beta   90.00
_cell.angle_gamma   90.00
#
_symmetry.space_group_name_H-M   'P 1'
#
loop_
_entity.id
_entity.type
_entity.pdbx_description
1 polymer ?
#
loop_
_entity_poly.entity_id
_entity_poly.type
_entity_poly.pdbx_seq_one_letter_code
_entity_poly.pdbx_strand_id
1 'polypeptide(L)'
;MAEILSSIPTSGGPYFWAYMLAPPAHAPFFAWITGWFNLVGQIAVTTGIDFGLATLISTTAQAVNGYNPTAGKTLGILALVLTSHVVLNLFSVRTLRYMIYTSIALNTIGVGCLAIAVLARAPQHQTSEFVFSRFFDGTGTNGGEGWSIRASPAYVAAIGVLMSQYTILGFDASAHLCEETRKAVRDAPLGLLTAIASSAVVGFILIIALLFSIQDFDSVRTNPQPVLKILIDACGEGGGLVLMILIMLCVWHCGLFSLVGSVTSGNGIRMANLIHRHRILA
;
A
#
# COMPACT_ATOMS: atom_id res chain seq x y z
N MET A 1 10.10 -7.79 -15.33
CA MET A 1 8.62 -7.99 -15.24
C MET A 1 7.88 -7.33 -16.40
N ALA A 2 8.07 -6.06 -16.68
CA ALA A 2 7.39 -5.38 -17.80
C ALA A 2 7.68 -6.03 -19.18
N GLU A 3 8.90 -6.45 -19.43
CA GLU A 3 9.29 -7.19 -20.66
C GLU A 3 8.58 -8.54 -20.76
N ILE A 4 8.51 -9.28 -19.64
CA ILE A 4 7.80 -10.56 -19.61
C ILE A 4 6.30 -10.33 -19.85
N LEU A 5 5.72 -9.31 -19.22
CA LEU A 5 4.33 -8.93 -19.40
C LEU A 5 4.01 -8.53 -20.85
N SER A 6 4.93 -7.83 -21.52
CA SER A 6 4.81 -7.48 -22.94
C SER A 6 4.86 -8.71 -23.84
N SER A 7 5.71 -9.70 -23.50
CA SER A 7 5.89 -10.92 -24.29
C SER A 7 4.76 -11.93 -24.05
N ILE A 8 4.25 -11.98 -22.80
CA ILE A 8 3.24 -12.96 -22.36
C ILE A 8 2.13 -12.22 -21.59
N PRO A 9 1.27 -11.47 -22.31
CA PRO A 9 0.17 -10.73 -21.69
C PRO A 9 -0.99 -11.67 -21.34
N THR A 10 -0.97 -12.20 -20.12
CA THR A 10 -1.99 -13.12 -19.62
C THR A 10 -2.44 -12.72 -18.21
N SER A 11 -3.73 -12.88 -17.92
CA SER A 11 -4.29 -12.66 -16.59
C SER A 11 -3.72 -13.58 -15.51
N GLY A 12 -3.12 -14.70 -15.93
CA GLY A 12 -2.36 -15.57 -15.03
C GLY A 12 -1.15 -14.90 -14.39
N GLY A 13 -0.58 -13.87 -15.04
CA GLY A 13 0.53 -13.09 -14.47
C GLY A 13 1.69 -13.95 -13.97
N PRO A 14 2.17 -13.69 -12.74
CA PRO A 14 3.41 -14.31 -12.23
C PRO A 14 3.43 -15.83 -12.23
N TYR A 15 2.31 -16.51 -11.92
CA TYR A 15 2.31 -17.97 -11.87
C TYR A 15 2.41 -18.61 -13.27
N PHE A 16 1.79 -17.98 -14.28
CA PHE A 16 1.89 -18.45 -15.65
C PHE A 16 3.30 -18.20 -16.23
N TRP A 17 3.91 -17.06 -15.90
CA TRP A 17 5.29 -16.78 -16.26
C TRP A 17 6.27 -17.78 -15.63
N ALA A 18 6.04 -18.14 -14.36
CA ALA A 18 6.82 -19.17 -13.69
C ALA A 18 6.71 -20.53 -14.41
N TYR A 19 5.52 -20.88 -14.91
CA TYR A 19 5.34 -22.08 -15.74
C TYR A 19 6.14 -22.03 -17.04
N MET A 20 6.05 -20.92 -17.77
CA MET A 20 6.67 -20.77 -19.10
C MET A 20 8.20 -20.66 -19.05
N LEU A 21 8.74 -20.08 -17.98
CA LEU A 21 10.18 -19.85 -17.84
C LEU A 21 10.91 -20.99 -17.12
N ALA A 22 10.20 -21.88 -16.44
CA ALA A 22 10.81 -23.00 -15.73
C ALA A 22 11.17 -24.17 -16.67
N PRO A 23 12.15 -25.01 -16.28
CA PRO A 23 12.42 -26.25 -16.99
C PRO A 23 11.16 -27.13 -17.05
N PRO A 24 10.85 -27.82 -18.17
CA PRO A 24 9.61 -28.55 -18.37
C PRO A 24 9.28 -29.56 -17.24
N ALA A 25 10.29 -30.21 -16.66
CA ALA A 25 10.13 -31.18 -15.57
C ALA A 25 9.61 -30.55 -14.28
N HIS A 26 9.89 -29.27 -14.03
CA HIS A 26 9.56 -28.57 -12.79
C HIS A 26 8.53 -27.44 -12.99
N ALA A 27 8.14 -27.16 -14.23
CA ALA A 27 7.23 -26.05 -14.57
C ALA A 27 5.89 -26.11 -13.79
N PRO A 28 5.21 -27.28 -13.63
CA PRO A 28 3.98 -27.36 -12.84
C PRO A 28 4.20 -27.00 -11.36
N PHE A 29 5.33 -27.43 -10.79
CA PHE A 29 5.66 -27.14 -9.38
C PHE A 29 5.89 -25.63 -9.16
N PHE A 30 6.69 -24.98 -10.02
CA PHE A 30 6.93 -23.55 -9.89
C PHE A 30 5.68 -22.72 -10.11
N ALA A 31 4.83 -23.09 -11.08
CA ALA A 31 3.54 -22.43 -11.28
C ALA A 31 2.62 -22.58 -10.05
N TRP A 32 2.54 -23.78 -9.48
CA TRP A 32 1.72 -24.06 -8.32
C TRP A 32 2.16 -23.27 -7.10
N ILE A 33 3.45 -23.29 -6.77
CA ILE A 33 3.97 -22.58 -5.59
C ILE A 33 3.82 -21.05 -5.76
N THR A 34 4.12 -20.52 -6.95
CA THR A 34 3.96 -19.09 -7.25
C THR A 34 2.51 -18.66 -7.15
N GLY A 35 1.58 -19.47 -7.66
CA GLY A 35 0.14 -19.19 -7.59
C GLY A 35 -0.37 -19.12 -6.15
N TRP A 36 0.04 -20.05 -5.30
CA TRP A 36 -0.34 -20.03 -3.89
C TRP A 36 0.28 -18.86 -3.13
N PHE A 37 1.56 -18.55 -3.34
CA PHE A 37 2.18 -17.39 -2.72
C PHE A 37 1.52 -16.09 -3.17
N ASN A 38 1.18 -15.96 -4.45
CA ASN A 38 0.46 -14.79 -4.95
C ASN A 38 -0.92 -14.66 -4.28
N LEU A 39 -1.71 -15.73 -4.23
CA LEU A 39 -3.04 -15.70 -3.61
C LEU A 39 -2.98 -15.33 -2.12
N VAL A 40 -2.08 -15.97 -1.36
CA VAL A 40 -1.90 -15.65 0.06
C VAL A 40 -1.40 -14.22 0.23
N GLY A 41 -0.48 -13.77 -0.64
CA GLY A 41 0.02 -12.40 -0.67
C GLY A 41 -1.09 -11.38 -0.90
N GLN A 42 -1.96 -11.60 -1.86
CA GLN A 42 -3.10 -10.70 -2.15
C GLN A 42 -4.08 -10.61 -0.97
N ILE A 43 -4.40 -11.73 -0.33
CA ILE A 43 -5.25 -11.74 0.87
C ILE A 43 -4.57 -10.98 2.02
N ALA A 44 -3.27 -11.23 2.23
CA ALA A 44 -2.51 -10.56 3.29
C ALA A 44 -2.40 -9.05 3.07
N VAL A 45 -2.16 -8.61 1.83
CA VAL A 45 -2.08 -7.18 1.46
C VAL A 45 -3.41 -6.49 1.70
N THR A 46 -4.52 -7.04 1.20
CA THR A 46 -5.87 -6.47 1.40
C THR A 46 -6.20 -6.36 2.88
N THR A 47 -5.98 -7.44 3.65
CA THR A 47 -6.21 -7.44 5.10
C THR A 47 -5.32 -6.42 5.81
N GLY A 48 -4.05 -6.30 5.40
CA GLY A 48 -3.10 -5.35 5.96
C GLY A 48 -3.50 -3.89 5.72
N ILE A 49 -3.98 -3.55 4.52
CA ILE A 49 -4.47 -2.21 4.18
C ILE A 49 -5.71 -1.85 5.02
N ASP A 50 -6.69 -2.73 5.07
CA ASP A 50 -7.96 -2.46 5.77
C ASP A 50 -7.79 -2.42 7.28
N PHE A 51 -6.96 -3.31 7.85
CA PHE A 51 -6.59 -3.26 9.25
C PHE A 51 -5.75 -2.03 9.59
N GLY A 52 -4.84 -1.64 8.69
CA GLY A 52 -4.08 -0.40 8.78
C GLY A 52 -4.99 0.83 8.84
N LEU A 53 -6.02 0.88 7.98
CA LEU A 53 -7.01 1.96 8.00
C LEU A 53 -7.81 1.97 9.30
N ALA A 54 -8.28 0.81 9.77
CA ALA A 54 -9.01 0.71 11.03
C ALA A 54 -8.17 1.18 12.22
N THR A 55 -6.88 0.84 12.22
CA THR A 55 -5.92 1.31 13.23
C THR A 55 -5.69 2.81 13.11
N LEU A 56 -5.53 3.32 11.89
CA LEU A 56 -5.33 4.75 11.61
C LEU A 56 -6.52 5.58 12.14
N ILE A 57 -7.74 5.14 11.91
CA ILE A 57 -8.95 5.78 12.42
C ILE A 57 -8.96 5.74 13.96
N SER A 58 -8.66 4.59 14.55
CA SER A 58 -8.67 4.40 16.01
C SER A 58 -7.62 5.26 16.71
N THR A 59 -6.39 5.31 16.20
CA THR A 59 -5.28 6.10 16.78
C THR A 59 -5.46 7.60 16.55
N THR A 60 -6.07 8.01 15.44
CA THR A 60 -6.46 9.40 15.21
C THR A 60 -7.53 9.84 16.21
N ALA A 61 -8.56 9.03 16.42
CA ALA A 61 -9.60 9.31 17.43
C ALA A 61 -9.02 9.35 18.86
N GLN A 62 -8.05 8.49 19.15
CA GLN A 62 -7.33 8.52 20.42
C GLN A 62 -6.55 9.84 20.62
N ALA A 63 -5.82 10.27 19.59
CA ALA A 63 -5.02 11.47 19.67
C ALA A 63 -5.84 12.76 19.80
N VAL A 64 -7.04 12.80 19.21
CA VAL A 64 -7.91 14.00 19.20
C VAL A 64 -8.86 14.05 20.39
N ASN A 65 -9.56 12.95 20.66
CA ASN A 65 -10.68 12.92 21.60
C ASN A 65 -10.40 12.08 22.86
N GLY A 66 -9.18 11.58 23.04
CA GLY A 66 -8.87 10.67 24.14
C GLY A 66 -9.62 9.33 24.06
N TYR A 67 -10.08 8.96 22.85
CA TYR A 67 -10.74 7.66 22.61
C TYR A 67 -9.82 6.52 23.04
N ASN A 68 -10.37 5.57 23.79
CA ASN A 68 -9.59 4.38 24.20
C ASN A 68 -9.84 3.23 23.22
N PRO A 69 -8.92 2.97 22.28
CA PRO A 69 -9.05 1.86 21.35
C PRO A 69 -8.88 0.53 22.07
N THR A 70 -9.84 -0.36 21.87
CA THR A 70 -9.72 -1.77 22.27
C THR A 70 -9.69 -2.65 21.04
N ALA A 71 -9.12 -3.85 21.15
CA ALA A 71 -9.06 -4.78 20.03
C ALA A 71 -10.45 -5.01 19.37
N GLY A 72 -11.50 -5.16 20.21
CA GLY A 72 -12.87 -5.34 19.72
C GLY A 72 -13.41 -4.13 18.95
N LYS A 73 -13.12 -2.91 19.41
CA LYS A 73 -13.54 -1.67 18.71
C LYS A 73 -12.81 -1.51 17.38
N THR A 74 -11.50 -1.77 17.34
CA THR A 74 -10.72 -1.73 16.09
C THR A 74 -11.21 -2.79 15.09
N LEU A 75 -11.52 -4.00 15.55
CA LEU A 75 -12.13 -5.04 14.70
C LEU A 75 -13.53 -4.64 14.22
N GLY A 76 -14.32 -3.92 15.03
CA GLY A 76 -15.59 -3.36 14.59
C GLY A 76 -15.43 -2.35 13.44
N ILE A 77 -14.44 -1.45 13.54
CA ILE A 77 -14.10 -0.49 12.46
C ILE A 77 -13.64 -1.26 11.22
N LEU A 78 -12.77 -2.26 11.37
CA LEU A 78 -12.34 -3.12 10.27
C LEU A 78 -13.53 -3.78 9.56
N ALA A 79 -14.48 -4.32 10.31
CA ALA A 79 -15.68 -4.94 9.76
C ALA A 79 -16.53 -3.94 8.95
N LEU A 80 -16.65 -2.68 9.43
CA LEU A 80 -17.34 -1.62 8.71
C LEU A 80 -16.60 -1.24 7.40
N VAL A 81 -15.27 -1.12 7.43
CA VAL A 81 -14.44 -0.85 6.25
C VAL A 81 -14.62 -1.95 5.22
N LEU A 82 -14.44 -3.21 5.61
CA LEU A 82 -14.61 -4.37 4.73
C LEU A 82 -16.03 -4.44 4.15
N THR A 83 -17.06 -4.20 4.98
CA THR A 83 -18.45 -4.18 4.51
C THR A 83 -18.66 -3.09 3.46
N SER A 84 -18.09 -1.90 3.67
CA SER A 84 -18.17 -0.80 2.68
C SER A 84 -17.52 -1.18 1.35
N HIS A 85 -16.37 -1.85 1.38
CA HIS A 85 -15.68 -2.32 0.19
C HIS A 85 -16.48 -3.41 -0.54
N VAL A 86 -17.01 -4.39 0.19
CA VAL A 86 -17.86 -5.44 -0.39
C VAL A 86 -19.11 -4.84 -1.05
N VAL A 87 -19.81 -3.95 -0.35
CA VAL A 87 -21.03 -3.30 -0.88
C VAL A 87 -20.72 -2.54 -2.17
N LEU A 88 -19.63 -1.75 -2.20
CA LEU A 88 -19.26 -1.00 -3.40
C LEU A 88 -18.85 -1.89 -4.57
N ASN A 89 -18.20 -3.01 -4.29
CA ASN A 89 -17.83 -3.99 -5.33
C ASN A 89 -19.05 -4.77 -5.88
N LEU A 90 -20.18 -4.78 -5.19
CA LEU A 90 -21.43 -5.35 -5.70
C LEU A 90 -22.17 -4.40 -6.68
N PHE A 91 -21.81 -3.11 -6.69
CA PHE A 91 -22.38 -2.16 -7.64
C PHE A 91 -21.83 -2.34 -9.05
N SER A 92 -22.39 -1.56 -9.98
CA SER A 92 -22.04 -1.63 -11.39
C SER A 92 -20.59 -1.19 -11.67
N VAL A 93 -20.01 -1.68 -12.77
CA VAL A 93 -18.71 -1.25 -13.29
C VAL A 93 -18.62 0.28 -13.47
N ARG A 94 -19.76 0.94 -13.72
CA ARG A 94 -19.82 2.41 -13.81
C ARG A 94 -19.46 3.06 -12.48
N THR A 95 -19.94 2.54 -11.35
CA THR A 95 -19.61 3.04 -10.00
C THR A 95 -18.13 2.86 -9.71
N LEU A 96 -17.58 1.69 -10.00
CA LEU A 96 -16.14 1.44 -9.82
C LEU A 96 -15.28 2.37 -10.68
N ARG A 97 -15.71 2.71 -11.89
CA ARG A 97 -15.01 3.68 -12.73
C ARG A 97 -14.95 5.07 -12.08
N TYR A 98 -16.03 5.56 -11.49
CA TYR A 98 -16.00 6.84 -10.75
C TYR A 98 -15.07 6.75 -9.54
N MET A 99 -15.06 5.63 -8.82
CA MET A 99 -14.14 5.42 -7.70
C MET A 99 -12.67 5.43 -8.15
N ILE A 100 -12.34 4.90 -9.33
CA ILE A 100 -10.99 4.99 -9.91
C ILE A 100 -10.60 6.44 -10.17
N TYR A 101 -11.46 7.24 -10.79
CA TYR A 101 -11.15 8.65 -11.05
C TYR A 101 -10.97 9.45 -9.75
N THR A 102 -11.81 9.21 -8.76
CA THR A 102 -11.66 9.87 -7.45
C THR A 102 -10.38 9.43 -6.75
N SER A 103 -10.01 8.16 -6.83
CA SER A 103 -8.75 7.64 -6.30
C SER A 103 -7.54 8.30 -6.96
N ILE A 104 -7.52 8.38 -8.29
CA ILE A 104 -6.43 9.04 -9.03
C ILE A 104 -6.31 10.51 -8.63
N ALA A 105 -7.43 11.23 -8.55
CA ALA A 105 -7.45 12.64 -8.15
C ALA A 105 -6.95 12.82 -6.72
N LEU A 106 -7.41 12.02 -5.77
CA LEU A 106 -6.97 12.07 -4.37
C LEU A 106 -5.48 11.74 -4.23
N ASN A 107 -4.99 10.71 -4.90
CA ASN A 107 -3.59 10.33 -4.80
C ASN A 107 -2.65 11.30 -5.51
N THR A 108 -3.04 11.88 -6.64
CA THR A 108 -2.17 12.79 -7.39
C THR A 108 -2.28 14.23 -6.87
N ILE A 109 -3.50 14.78 -6.86
CA ILE A 109 -3.73 16.17 -6.47
C ILE A 109 -3.75 16.29 -4.95
N GLY A 110 -4.47 15.39 -4.26
CA GLY A 110 -4.63 15.45 -2.80
C GLY A 110 -3.32 15.28 -2.06
N VAL A 111 -2.53 14.26 -2.40
CA VAL A 111 -1.20 14.04 -1.79
C VAL A 111 -0.22 15.17 -2.16
N GLY A 112 -0.27 15.68 -3.39
CA GLY A 112 0.50 16.85 -3.80
C GLY A 112 0.14 18.08 -2.99
N CYS A 113 -1.14 18.39 -2.83
CA CYS A 113 -1.63 19.49 -1.99
C CYS A 113 -1.23 19.31 -0.53
N LEU A 114 -1.28 18.07 0.01
CA LEU A 114 -0.83 17.76 1.36
C LEU A 114 0.64 18.10 1.54
N ALA A 115 1.51 17.62 0.65
CA ALA A 115 2.96 17.89 0.72
C ALA A 115 3.25 19.40 0.67
N ILE A 116 2.59 20.13 -0.23
CA ILE A 116 2.73 21.59 -0.35
C ILE A 116 2.18 22.29 0.90
N ALA A 117 1.03 21.90 1.42
CA ALA A 117 0.41 22.52 2.59
C ALA A 117 1.26 22.37 3.83
N VAL A 118 1.80 21.16 4.06
CA VAL A 118 2.66 20.88 5.22
C VAL A 118 3.95 21.70 5.15
N LEU A 119 4.62 21.75 3.99
CA LEU A 119 5.80 22.57 3.81
C LEU A 119 5.50 24.07 3.94
N ALA A 120 4.43 24.56 3.32
CA ALA A 120 4.12 25.99 3.32
C ALA A 120 3.64 26.52 4.67
N ARG A 121 3.05 25.66 5.51
CA ARG A 121 2.47 26.06 6.78
C ARG A 121 3.34 25.73 8.00
N ALA A 122 4.36 24.89 7.85
CA ALA A 122 5.26 24.55 8.94
C ALA A 122 5.95 25.81 9.48
N PRO A 123 5.87 26.08 10.80
CA PRO A 123 6.49 27.27 11.42
C PRO A 123 8.00 27.30 11.24
N GLN A 124 8.64 26.14 11.27
CA GLN A 124 10.07 25.97 11.05
C GLN A 124 10.31 24.73 10.20
N HIS A 125 11.43 24.74 9.47
CA HIS A 125 11.86 23.58 8.70
C HIS A 125 13.11 22.97 9.35
N GLN A 126 13.13 21.65 9.37
CA GLN A 126 14.29 20.90 9.81
C GLN A 126 15.47 21.10 8.86
N THR A 127 16.69 20.92 9.37
CA THR A 127 17.91 21.01 8.56
C THR A 127 18.03 19.81 7.64
N SER A 128 18.73 19.98 6.52
CA SER A 128 19.03 18.86 5.61
C SER A 128 19.86 17.77 6.29
N GLU A 129 20.71 18.12 7.25
CA GLU A 129 21.44 17.15 8.06
C GLU A 129 20.50 16.26 8.88
N PHE A 130 19.48 16.86 9.51
CA PHE A 130 18.46 16.10 10.24
C PHE A 130 17.72 15.13 9.33
N VAL A 131 17.30 15.57 8.14
CA VAL A 131 16.49 14.78 7.22
C VAL A 131 17.27 13.65 6.57
N PHE A 132 18.52 13.87 6.16
CA PHE A 132 19.28 12.93 5.35
C PHE A 132 20.40 12.18 6.09
N SER A 133 20.85 12.66 7.24
CA SER A 133 22.01 12.08 7.94
C SER A 133 21.65 11.48 9.30
N ARG A 134 20.54 11.88 9.92
CA ARG A 134 20.17 11.41 11.25
C ARG A 134 19.67 9.98 11.20
N PHE A 135 20.35 9.08 11.89
CA PHE A 135 19.89 7.73 12.14
C PHE A 135 19.18 7.63 13.49
N PHE A 136 18.01 7.05 13.51
CA PHE A 136 17.26 6.77 14.73
C PHE A 136 16.76 5.32 14.71
N ASP A 137 17.06 4.58 15.76
CA ASP A 137 16.55 3.22 15.95
C ASP A 137 15.18 3.25 16.63
N GLY A 138 14.13 3.08 15.84
CA GLY A 138 12.75 2.99 16.32
C GLY A 138 12.28 1.59 16.69
N THR A 139 13.16 0.59 16.71
CA THR A 139 12.78 -0.81 16.99
C THR A 139 12.55 -1.10 18.47
N GLY A 140 12.87 -0.15 19.36
CA GLY A 140 12.60 -0.24 20.79
C GLY A 140 11.11 -0.10 21.10
N THR A 141 10.59 -0.92 22.00
CA THR A 141 9.22 -0.81 22.51
C THR A 141 9.18 0.03 23.80
N ASN A 142 8.19 0.89 23.95
CA ASN A 142 7.95 1.71 25.15
C ASN A 142 9.15 2.56 25.61
N GLY A 143 9.92 3.10 24.64
CA GLY A 143 11.11 3.91 24.98
C GLY A 143 12.33 3.10 25.41
N GLY A 144 12.27 1.78 25.33
CA GLY A 144 13.42 0.89 25.56
C GLY A 144 14.46 0.98 24.44
N GLU A 145 15.63 0.45 24.73
CA GLU A 145 16.73 0.36 23.77
C GLU A 145 16.32 -0.52 22.56
N GLY A 146 16.58 -0.04 21.35
CA GLY A 146 16.25 -0.74 20.12
C GLY A 146 17.23 -1.87 19.78
N TRP A 147 17.12 -2.47 18.62
CA TRP A 147 17.98 -3.56 18.16
C TRP A 147 19.44 -3.13 17.91
N SER A 148 19.71 -1.85 17.80
CA SER A 148 21.08 -1.31 17.66
C SER A 148 22.03 -1.70 18.78
N ILE A 149 21.53 -2.16 19.93
CA ILE A 149 22.34 -2.74 21.02
C ILE A 149 22.93 -4.10 20.61
N ARG A 150 22.22 -4.87 19.79
CA ARG A 150 22.55 -6.27 19.42
C ARG A 150 22.87 -6.43 17.94
N ALA A 151 22.54 -5.46 17.12
CA ALA A 151 22.70 -5.49 15.68
C ALA A 151 23.39 -4.21 15.18
N SER A 152 24.10 -4.30 14.06
CA SER A 152 24.71 -3.12 13.45
C SER A 152 23.65 -2.11 12.97
N PRO A 153 23.94 -0.80 12.97
CA PRO A 153 23.05 0.21 12.41
C PRO A 153 22.63 -0.08 10.97
N ALA A 154 23.52 -0.66 10.16
CA ALA A 154 23.22 -1.06 8.79
C ALA A 154 22.14 -2.16 8.73
N TYR A 155 22.15 -3.11 9.65
CA TYR A 155 21.12 -4.16 9.74
C TYR A 155 19.76 -3.56 10.14
N VAL A 156 19.74 -2.66 11.13
CA VAL A 156 18.52 -1.95 11.54
C VAL A 156 17.96 -1.10 10.39
N ALA A 157 18.84 -0.39 9.65
CA ALA A 157 18.46 0.36 8.46
C ALA A 157 17.86 -0.57 7.37
N ALA A 158 18.46 -1.75 7.15
CA ALA A 158 17.94 -2.72 6.18
C ALA A 158 16.54 -3.23 6.56
N ILE A 159 16.25 -3.41 7.85
CA ILE A 159 14.88 -3.72 8.33
C ILE A 159 13.93 -2.54 8.05
N GLY A 160 14.39 -1.31 8.24
CA GLY A 160 13.60 -0.11 7.93
C GLY A 160 13.20 -0.02 6.46
N VAL A 161 14.08 -0.43 5.54
CA VAL A 161 13.79 -0.49 4.09
C VAL A 161 12.64 -1.45 3.77
N LEU A 162 12.37 -2.46 4.61
CA LEU A 162 11.24 -3.37 4.41
C LEU A 162 9.90 -2.63 4.34
N MET A 163 9.72 -1.59 5.14
CA MET A 163 8.51 -0.76 5.11
C MET A 163 8.31 -0.01 3.79
N SER A 164 9.40 0.39 3.12
CA SER A 164 9.32 1.10 1.85
C SER A 164 8.81 0.22 0.71
N GLN A 165 8.96 -1.10 0.81
CA GLN A 165 8.41 -2.04 -0.17
C GLN A 165 6.88 -1.98 -0.22
N TYR A 166 6.22 -1.60 0.87
CA TYR A 166 4.77 -1.45 0.93
C TYR A 166 4.25 -0.39 -0.06
N THR A 167 5.06 0.63 -0.36
CA THR A 167 4.72 1.71 -1.30
C THR A 167 4.60 1.23 -2.75
N ILE A 168 5.29 0.14 -3.11
CA ILE A 168 5.34 -0.40 -4.47
C ILE A 168 4.59 -1.73 -4.61
N LEU A 169 3.80 -2.13 -3.63
CA LEU A 169 2.95 -3.32 -3.73
C LEU A 169 1.81 -3.11 -4.74
N GLY A 170 1.32 -4.21 -5.32
CA GLY A 170 0.18 -4.19 -6.24
C GLY A 170 0.53 -3.78 -7.67
N PHE A 171 1.81 -3.64 -8.03
CA PHE A 171 2.24 -3.32 -9.39
C PHE A 171 1.84 -4.38 -10.42
N ASP A 172 1.62 -5.61 -9.98
CA ASP A 172 1.18 -6.76 -10.78
C ASP A 172 -0.32 -6.71 -11.14
N ALA A 173 -1.09 -5.80 -10.57
CA ALA A 173 -2.51 -5.62 -10.88
C ALA A 173 -2.75 -5.41 -12.39
N SER A 174 -1.85 -4.69 -13.08
CA SER A 174 -1.93 -4.49 -14.53
C SER A 174 -1.74 -5.80 -15.32
N ALA A 175 -1.01 -6.79 -14.76
CA ALA A 175 -0.87 -8.10 -15.37
C ALA A 175 -2.19 -8.90 -15.28
N HIS A 176 -2.84 -8.87 -14.12
CA HIS A 176 -4.12 -9.56 -13.92
C HIS A 176 -5.27 -8.99 -14.76
N LEU A 177 -5.17 -7.73 -15.19
CA LEU A 177 -6.16 -7.05 -16.03
C LEU A 177 -5.82 -7.05 -17.52
N CYS A 178 -4.80 -7.79 -17.94
CA CYS A 178 -4.35 -7.84 -19.35
C CYS A 178 -5.47 -8.23 -20.33
N GLU A 179 -6.30 -9.21 -19.97
CA GLU A 179 -7.34 -9.72 -20.86
C GLU A 179 -8.47 -8.72 -21.10
N GLU A 180 -8.65 -7.74 -20.19
CA GLU A 180 -9.60 -6.65 -20.30
C GLU A 180 -8.99 -5.40 -20.99
N THR A 181 -7.69 -5.41 -21.25
CA THR A 181 -6.94 -4.27 -21.80
C THR A 181 -6.84 -4.36 -23.32
N ARG A 182 -7.28 -3.32 -24.06
CA ARG A 182 -7.34 -3.34 -25.53
C ARG A 182 -6.00 -3.56 -26.23
N LYS A 183 -4.90 -3.03 -25.69
CA LYS A 183 -3.53 -3.15 -26.23
C LYS A 183 -2.62 -3.72 -25.16
N ALA A 184 -2.96 -4.90 -24.63
CA ALA A 184 -2.29 -5.50 -23.48
C ALA A 184 -0.77 -5.56 -23.60
N VAL A 185 -0.24 -5.90 -24.77
CA VAL A 185 1.21 -5.99 -25.06
C VAL A 185 1.95 -4.70 -24.75
N ARG A 186 1.30 -3.53 -24.90
CA ARG A 186 1.90 -2.22 -24.68
C ARG A 186 1.42 -1.55 -23.41
N ASP A 187 0.10 -1.53 -23.22
CA ASP A 187 -0.52 -0.68 -22.19
C ASP A 187 -0.40 -1.31 -20.79
N ALA A 188 -0.39 -2.65 -20.68
CA ALA A 188 -0.21 -3.30 -19.39
C ALA A 188 1.23 -3.16 -18.83
N PRO A 189 2.31 -3.37 -19.61
CA PRO A 189 3.68 -3.08 -19.16
C PRO A 189 3.90 -1.61 -18.81
N LEU A 190 3.32 -0.69 -19.60
CA LEU A 190 3.39 0.74 -19.32
C LEU A 190 2.66 1.08 -18.01
N GLY A 191 1.50 0.48 -17.76
CA GLY A 191 0.77 0.61 -16.51
C GLY A 191 1.60 0.17 -15.30
N LEU A 192 2.28 -0.98 -15.41
CA LEU A 192 3.18 -1.49 -14.37
C LEU A 192 4.34 -0.52 -14.09
N LEU A 193 5.02 -0.03 -15.12
CA LEU A 193 6.15 0.90 -14.96
C LEU A 193 5.70 2.25 -14.39
N THR A 194 4.59 2.79 -14.89
CA THR A 194 4.06 4.07 -14.41
C THR A 194 3.56 3.98 -12.98
N ALA A 195 2.96 2.86 -12.57
CA ALA A 195 2.55 2.63 -11.18
C ALA A 195 3.73 2.69 -10.22
N ILE A 196 4.81 1.96 -10.51
CA ILE A 196 6.02 1.96 -9.68
C ILE A 196 6.68 3.34 -9.67
N ALA A 197 6.88 3.96 -10.84
CA ALA A 197 7.56 5.24 -10.93
C ALA A 197 6.78 6.36 -10.22
N SER A 198 5.46 6.45 -10.44
CA SER A 198 4.63 7.47 -9.79
C SER A 198 4.59 7.27 -8.27
N SER A 199 4.42 6.04 -7.80
CA SER A 199 4.41 5.75 -6.36
C SER A 199 5.75 6.09 -5.70
N ALA A 200 6.86 5.77 -6.34
CA ALA A 200 8.18 6.09 -5.82
C ALA A 200 8.40 7.62 -5.75
N VAL A 201 8.08 8.36 -6.81
CA VAL A 201 8.29 9.81 -6.86
C VAL A 201 7.37 10.53 -5.86
N VAL A 202 6.07 10.23 -5.89
CA VAL A 202 5.10 10.89 -5.01
C VAL A 202 5.35 10.54 -3.55
N GLY A 203 5.63 9.27 -3.25
CA GLY A 203 5.95 8.80 -1.91
C GLY A 203 7.23 9.45 -1.37
N PHE A 204 8.27 9.57 -2.20
CA PHE A 204 9.52 10.21 -1.81
C PHE A 204 9.33 11.70 -1.50
N ILE A 205 8.60 12.43 -2.34
CA ILE A 205 8.26 13.85 -2.12
C ILE A 205 7.48 14.01 -0.82
N LEU A 206 6.49 13.16 -0.57
CA LEU A 206 5.68 13.22 0.63
C LEU A 206 6.49 12.97 1.90
N ILE A 207 7.34 11.93 1.90
CA ILE A 207 8.19 11.61 3.06
C ILE A 207 9.15 12.78 3.35
N ILE A 208 9.80 13.34 2.33
CA ILE A 208 10.68 14.50 2.50
C ILE A 208 9.90 15.70 3.05
N ALA A 209 8.71 15.98 2.51
CA ALA A 209 7.89 17.08 2.99
C ALA A 209 7.54 16.93 4.48
N LEU A 210 7.14 15.72 4.90
CA LEU A 210 6.85 15.44 6.30
C LEU A 210 8.09 15.57 7.20
N LEU A 211 9.23 15.02 6.78
CA LEU A 211 10.47 15.09 7.57
C LEU A 211 10.98 16.53 7.77
N PHE A 212 10.92 17.37 6.74
CA PHE A 212 11.28 18.78 6.86
C PHE A 212 10.32 19.56 7.77
N SER A 213 9.11 19.09 7.94
CA SER A 213 8.04 19.78 8.69
C SER A 213 7.90 19.30 10.14
N ILE A 214 8.72 18.38 10.60
CA ILE A 214 8.75 17.95 12.01
C ILE A 214 9.16 19.15 12.88
N GLN A 215 8.32 19.53 13.84
CA GLN A 215 8.64 20.64 14.78
C GLN A 215 9.38 20.13 16.01
N ASP A 216 8.90 19.06 16.62
CA ASP A 216 9.49 18.40 17.78
C ASP A 216 9.52 16.89 17.57
N PHE A 217 10.73 16.35 17.39
CA PHE A 217 10.92 14.93 17.10
C PHE A 217 10.49 14.01 18.27
N ASP A 218 10.76 14.41 19.50
CA ASP A 218 10.43 13.58 20.66
C ASP A 218 8.93 13.54 20.92
N SER A 219 8.24 14.64 20.72
CA SER A 219 6.78 14.72 20.78
C SER A 219 6.11 13.88 19.67
N VAL A 220 6.64 13.91 18.46
CA VAL A 220 6.13 13.09 17.34
C VAL A 220 6.33 11.61 17.63
N ARG A 221 7.49 11.21 18.15
CA ARG A 221 7.82 9.81 18.44
C ARG A 221 6.93 9.19 19.50
N THR A 222 6.55 9.95 20.52
CA THR A 222 5.73 9.47 21.65
C THR A 222 4.23 9.56 21.40
N ASN A 223 3.81 10.20 20.30
CA ASN A 223 2.40 10.37 19.98
C ASN A 223 1.80 9.06 19.47
N PRO A 224 0.56 8.68 19.85
CA PRO A 224 -0.15 7.53 19.29
C PRO A 224 -0.28 7.56 17.77
N GLN A 225 -0.34 8.77 17.19
CA GLN A 225 -0.40 8.96 15.75
C GLN A 225 0.62 10.01 15.28
N PRO A 226 1.86 9.58 14.99
CA PRO A 226 2.97 10.47 14.64
C PRO A 226 2.68 11.38 13.45
N VAL A 227 2.08 10.84 12.38
CA VAL A 227 1.77 11.61 11.16
C VAL A 227 0.77 12.72 11.47
N LEU A 228 -0.30 12.42 12.22
CA LEU A 228 -1.27 13.44 12.64
C LEU A 228 -0.60 14.56 13.46
N LYS A 229 0.33 14.19 14.35
CA LYS A 229 1.06 15.19 15.17
C LYS A 229 1.83 16.15 14.26
N ILE A 230 2.56 15.65 13.26
CA ILE A 230 3.27 16.50 12.28
C ILE A 230 2.29 17.41 11.54
N LEU A 231 1.14 16.89 11.11
CA LEU A 231 0.14 17.67 10.38
C LEU A 231 -0.48 18.78 11.25
N ILE A 232 -0.78 18.48 12.52
CA ILE A 232 -1.32 19.46 13.47
C ILE A 232 -0.28 20.53 13.79
N ASP A 233 0.96 20.15 14.04
CA ASP A 233 2.05 21.09 14.34
C ASP A 233 2.34 22.03 13.17
N ALA A 234 2.20 21.54 11.93
CA ALA A 234 2.43 22.35 10.74
C ALA A 234 1.21 23.21 10.35
N CYS A 235 0.00 22.63 10.38
CA CYS A 235 -1.20 23.26 9.79
C CYS A 235 -2.26 23.68 10.81
N GLY A 236 -2.01 23.46 12.11
CA GLY A 236 -3.02 23.63 13.16
C GLY A 236 -3.99 22.46 13.23
N GLU A 237 -4.79 22.42 14.32
CA GLU A 237 -5.67 21.28 14.63
C GLU A 237 -6.66 20.98 13.51
N GLY A 238 -7.41 21.97 13.06
CA GLY A 238 -8.40 21.79 11.97
C GLY A 238 -7.76 21.42 10.63
N GLY A 239 -6.65 22.08 10.27
CA GLY A 239 -5.90 21.78 9.04
C GLY A 239 -5.30 20.39 9.06
N GLY A 240 -4.67 20.00 10.17
CA GLY A 240 -4.09 18.68 10.37
C GLY A 240 -5.11 17.55 10.25
N LEU A 241 -6.30 17.74 10.83
CA LEU A 241 -7.39 16.76 10.73
C LEU A 241 -7.91 16.60 9.30
N VAL A 242 -8.11 17.70 8.56
CA VAL A 242 -8.54 17.62 7.16
C VAL A 242 -7.52 16.85 6.31
N LEU A 243 -6.23 17.13 6.50
CA LEU A 243 -5.16 16.41 5.79
C LEU A 243 -5.10 14.94 6.20
N MET A 244 -5.36 14.61 7.46
CA MET A 244 -5.43 13.24 7.94
C MET A 244 -6.60 12.46 7.36
N ILE A 245 -7.79 13.09 7.24
CA ILE A 245 -8.95 12.50 6.57
C ILE A 245 -8.63 12.23 5.09
N LEU A 246 -7.91 13.12 4.43
CA LEU A 246 -7.47 12.90 3.05
C LEU A 246 -6.60 11.64 2.93
N ILE A 247 -5.64 11.44 3.85
CA ILE A 247 -4.83 10.22 3.91
C ILE A 247 -5.72 8.98 4.10
N MET A 248 -6.66 9.03 5.05
CA MET A 248 -7.60 7.93 5.31
C MET A 248 -8.42 7.59 4.06
N LEU A 249 -8.88 8.59 3.30
CA LEU A 249 -9.59 8.39 2.04
C LEU A 249 -8.70 7.73 0.97
N CYS A 250 -7.44 8.11 0.87
CA CYS A 250 -6.48 7.44 -0.02
C CYS A 250 -6.30 5.97 0.34
N VAL A 251 -6.11 5.67 1.63
CA VAL A 251 -5.96 4.29 2.12
C VAL A 251 -7.25 3.49 1.91
N TRP A 252 -8.41 4.09 2.13
CA TRP A 252 -9.72 3.46 1.88
C TRP A 252 -9.89 3.06 0.40
N HIS A 253 -9.55 3.95 -0.54
CA HIS A 253 -9.57 3.60 -1.96
C HIS A 253 -8.56 2.48 -2.29
N CYS A 254 -7.41 2.48 -1.64
CA CYS A 254 -6.42 1.42 -1.82
C CYS A 254 -6.97 0.04 -1.42
N GLY A 255 -7.64 -0.07 -0.25
CA GLY A 255 -8.31 -1.30 0.20
C GLY A 255 -9.43 -1.75 -0.75
N LEU A 256 -10.26 -0.79 -1.22
CA LEU A 256 -11.33 -1.07 -2.18
C LEU A 256 -10.81 -1.77 -3.44
N PHE A 257 -9.73 -1.26 -4.03
CA PHE A 257 -9.17 -1.83 -5.27
C PHE A 257 -8.30 -3.06 -5.02
N SER A 258 -7.67 -3.18 -3.85
CA SER A 258 -6.94 -4.40 -3.46
C SER A 258 -7.89 -5.60 -3.37
N LEU A 259 -9.12 -5.41 -2.90
CA LEU A 259 -10.14 -6.46 -2.86
C LEU A 259 -10.48 -6.96 -4.28
N VAL A 260 -10.63 -6.05 -5.26
CA VAL A 260 -10.87 -6.42 -6.68
C VAL A 260 -9.72 -7.27 -7.21
N GLY A 261 -8.47 -6.86 -6.98
CA GLY A 261 -7.28 -7.60 -7.39
C GLY A 261 -7.23 -9.01 -6.80
N SER A 262 -7.58 -9.17 -5.52
CA SER A 262 -7.62 -10.46 -4.85
C SER A 262 -8.65 -11.42 -5.48
N VAL A 263 -9.83 -10.93 -5.84
CA VAL A 263 -10.87 -11.73 -6.50
C VAL A 263 -10.43 -12.15 -7.90
N THR A 264 -9.84 -11.26 -8.67
CA THR A 264 -9.36 -11.54 -10.03
C THR A 264 -8.25 -12.59 -10.04
N SER A 265 -7.29 -12.47 -9.14
CA SER A 265 -6.21 -13.46 -8.96
C SER A 265 -6.75 -14.84 -8.57
N GLY A 266 -7.74 -14.90 -7.68
CA GLY A 266 -8.40 -16.14 -7.28
C GLY A 266 -9.13 -16.84 -8.44
N ASN A 267 -9.77 -16.08 -9.30
CA ASN A 267 -10.43 -16.62 -10.50
C ASN A 267 -9.42 -17.17 -11.52
N GLY A 268 -8.27 -16.51 -11.69
CA GLY A 268 -7.19 -17.00 -12.56
C GLY A 268 -6.67 -18.37 -12.13
N ILE A 269 -6.47 -18.60 -10.82
CA ILE A 269 -6.02 -19.89 -10.27
C ILE A 269 -7.11 -20.97 -10.48
N ARG A 270 -8.37 -20.65 -10.31
CA ARG A 270 -9.48 -21.58 -10.59
C ARG A 270 -9.49 -22.04 -12.04
N MET A 271 -9.32 -21.11 -12.98
CA MET A 271 -9.25 -21.44 -14.43
C MET A 271 -8.06 -22.34 -14.75
N ALA A 272 -6.88 -22.05 -14.21
CA ALA A 272 -5.69 -22.88 -14.39
C ALA A 272 -5.88 -24.31 -13.88
N ASN A 273 -6.50 -24.49 -12.72
CA ASN A 273 -6.80 -25.79 -12.16
C ASN A 273 -7.83 -26.58 -13.01
N LEU A 274 -8.81 -25.90 -13.62
CA LEU A 274 -9.76 -26.52 -14.53
C LEU A 274 -9.09 -27.01 -15.83
N ILE A 275 -8.21 -26.20 -16.42
CA ILE A 275 -7.45 -26.56 -17.62
C ILE A 275 -6.51 -27.74 -17.33
N HIS A 276 -5.88 -27.77 -16.16
CA HIS A 276 -4.99 -28.87 -15.75
C HIS A 276 -5.78 -30.19 -15.59
N ARG A 277 -6.96 -30.15 -14.96
CA ARG A 277 -7.83 -31.33 -14.83
C ARG A 277 -8.28 -31.88 -16.18
N HIS A 278 -8.61 -31.01 -17.14
CA HIS A 278 -9.00 -31.46 -18.49
C HIS A 278 -7.86 -32.10 -19.29
N ARG A 279 -6.60 -31.69 -19.05
CA ARG A 279 -5.42 -32.32 -19.69
C ARG A 279 -5.00 -33.65 -19.08
N ILE A 280 -5.42 -33.95 -17.83
CA ILE A 280 -5.15 -35.24 -17.19
C ILE A 280 -6.22 -36.29 -17.58
N LEU A 281 -7.40 -35.82 -18.01
CA LEU A 281 -8.51 -36.68 -18.40
C LEU A 281 -8.62 -36.90 -19.92
N ALA A 282 -7.76 -36.26 -20.72
CA ALA A 282 -7.57 -36.46 -22.16
C ALA A 282 -6.24 -37.15 -22.46
#